data_3a5d600a568d13d5be9ef0519a0213f7
#
_entry.id   3a5d600a568d13d5be9ef0519a0213f7
#
_cell.length_a   1.000
_cell.length_b   1.000
_cell.length_c   1.000
_cell.angle_alpha   90.00
_cell.angle_beta   90.00
_cell.angle_gamma   90.00
#
_symmetry.space_group_name_H-M   'P 1'
#
loop_
_entity.id
_entity.type
_entity.pdbx_description
1 polymer ?
#
loop_
_entity_poly.entity_id
_entity_poly.type
_entity_poly.pdbx_seq_one_letter_code
_entity_poly.pdbx_strand_id
1 'polypeptide(L)'
;SGDSVTATDFTGDAELACLPMPLRDKALEAFDAEVPVFGVSASPLAWKDTVIYVCGGSEGLLRAFDKVTGKEKWKALPGNYDMPYSSPVIMKIAGRQQLIQWDQQQLSGLNPDNGQVLWQVPFVARSNMALARPVQIGNRLLVSGFYDGSMLVEVTEKGAKAVWRNAGRGEKPDQTDSLHAVITTPITDSEHFYGTCSYGELRGLQLSDGSRIWENKKLTRQGRWGSFFWVKNGDRYFVNNDLGELLIMQFNSSGPTVFGRTKLIEADTHCGYGPRRFADDLVNWVQPAYANKHIIIRNDTEIRRISLEAK
;
A
#
# COMPACT_ATOMS: atom_id res chain seq x y z
N SER A 1 30.98 4.37 -3.37
CA SER A 1 30.71 3.44 -4.47
C SER A 1 29.54 2.56 -4.00
N GLY A 2 28.36 2.92 -4.39
CA GLY A 2 27.19 2.10 -4.18
C GLY A 2 27.11 1.12 -5.34
N ASP A 3 27.29 -0.16 -5.06
CA ASP A 3 27.05 -1.20 -6.03
C ASP A 3 25.55 -1.17 -6.36
N SER A 4 25.25 -0.87 -7.61
CA SER A 4 23.88 -1.01 -8.11
C SER A 4 23.62 -2.51 -8.23
N VAL A 5 22.70 -3.04 -7.42
CA VAL A 5 22.18 -4.39 -7.61
C VAL A 5 21.46 -4.41 -8.94
N THR A 6 21.99 -5.13 -9.91
CA THR A 6 21.35 -5.32 -11.21
C THR A 6 20.41 -6.52 -11.15
N ALA A 7 19.38 -6.55 -12.00
CA ALA A 7 18.42 -7.67 -12.06
C ALA A 7 19.08 -9.03 -12.34
N THR A 8 20.32 -9.03 -12.84
CA THR A 8 21.14 -10.24 -13.08
C THR A 8 21.74 -10.87 -11.82
N ASP A 9 21.66 -10.19 -10.67
CA ASP A 9 22.17 -10.73 -9.39
C ASP A 9 21.16 -11.68 -8.70
N PHE A 10 19.96 -11.82 -9.26
CA PHE A 10 18.93 -12.74 -8.80
C PHE A 10 18.75 -13.87 -9.83
N THR A 11 19.36 -15.01 -9.57
CA THR A 11 19.13 -16.21 -10.36
C THR A 11 17.98 -17.01 -9.77
N GLY A 12 16.99 -17.37 -10.60
CA GLY A 12 15.80 -18.12 -10.22
C GLY A 12 14.50 -17.31 -10.29
N ASP A 13 13.42 -17.84 -9.76
CA ASP A 13 12.05 -17.28 -9.86
C ASP A 13 11.88 -15.92 -9.15
N ALA A 14 12.90 -15.45 -8.45
CA ALA A 14 12.95 -14.14 -7.80
C ALA A 14 13.01 -12.94 -8.79
N GLU A 15 13.29 -13.18 -10.06
CA GLU A 15 13.38 -12.15 -11.10
C GLU A 15 12.01 -11.66 -11.63
N LEU A 16 10.91 -12.28 -11.18
CA LEU A 16 9.55 -12.05 -11.70
C LEU A 16 9.11 -10.59 -11.75
N ALA A 17 9.48 -9.79 -10.76
CA ALA A 17 9.03 -8.40 -10.68
C ALA A 17 9.72 -7.46 -11.68
N CYS A 18 10.90 -7.83 -12.18
CA CYS A 18 11.73 -7.02 -13.07
C CYS A 18 11.84 -7.59 -14.49
N LEU A 19 11.19 -8.72 -14.76
CA LEU A 19 11.26 -9.37 -16.07
C LEU A 19 10.47 -8.60 -17.14
N PRO A 20 10.93 -8.60 -18.41
CA PRO A 20 10.11 -8.20 -19.54
C PRO A 20 8.80 -8.96 -19.57
N MET A 21 7.70 -8.32 -20.00
CA MET A 21 6.34 -8.87 -20.00
C MET A 21 6.24 -10.35 -20.44
N PRO A 22 6.86 -10.80 -21.57
CA PRO A 22 6.76 -12.18 -22.00
C PRO A 22 7.40 -13.20 -21.06
N LEU A 23 8.45 -12.82 -20.33
CA LEU A 23 9.11 -13.68 -19.36
C LEU A 23 8.33 -13.72 -18.05
N ARG A 24 7.76 -12.57 -17.64
CA ARG A 24 6.86 -12.49 -16.49
C ARG A 24 5.64 -13.40 -16.67
N ASP A 25 5.01 -13.37 -17.84
CA ASP A 25 3.82 -14.17 -18.13
C ASP A 25 4.13 -15.67 -18.05
N LYS A 26 5.27 -16.13 -18.58
CA LYS A 26 5.74 -17.51 -18.44
C LYS A 26 5.98 -17.92 -17.00
N ALA A 27 6.50 -17.03 -16.19
CA ALA A 27 6.75 -17.31 -14.78
C ALA A 27 5.44 -17.37 -13.97
N LEU A 28 4.45 -16.54 -14.29
CA LEU A 28 3.12 -16.60 -13.69
C LEU A 28 2.38 -17.90 -14.05
N GLU A 29 2.53 -18.39 -15.30
CA GLU A 29 2.05 -19.71 -15.71
C GLU A 29 2.65 -20.84 -14.86
N ALA A 30 3.94 -20.76 -14.52
CA ALA A 30 4.62 -21.77 -13.68
C ALA A 30 4.05 -21.85 -12.26
N PHE A 31 3.36 -20.80 -11.78
CA PHE A 31 2.72 -20.77 -10.46
C PHE A 31 1.20 -20.89 -10.52
N ASP A 32 0.62 -21.15 -11.69
CA ASP A 32 -0.85 -21.19 -11.90
C ASP A 32 -1.49 -19.88 -11.44
N ALA A 33 -0.88 -18.74 -11.78
CA ALA A 33 -1.28 -17.40 -11.36
C ALA A 33 -1.68 -16.53 -12.55
N GLU A 34 -2.71 -15.69 -12.34
CA GLU A 34 -3.14 -14.69 -13.32
C GLU A 34 -2.55 -13.32 -13.02
N VAL A 35 -2.28 -12.55 -14.08
CA VAL A 35 -1.86 -11.16 -13.94
C VAL A 35 -3.04 -10.32 -13.47
N PRO A 36 -2.95 -9.64 -12.33
CA PRO A 36 -4.02 -8.76 -11.87
C PRO A 36 -4.31 -7.63 -12.87
N VAL A 37 -5.54 -7.11 -12.87
CA VAL A 37 -6.02 -6.05 -13.80
C VAL A 37 -5.08 -4.83 -13.84
N PHE A 38 -4.50 -4.45 -12.70
CA PHE A 38 -3.55 -3.32 -12.59
C PHE A 38 -2.08 -3.77 -12.59
N GLY A 39 -1.80 -5.00 -13.02
CA GLY A 39 -0.44 -5.56 -13.05
C GLY A 39 0.06 -6.03 -11.68
N VAL A 40 1.30 -6.49 -11.66
CA VAL A 40 1.97 -6.94 -10.44
C VAL A 40 2.57 -5.73 -9.75
N SER A 41 2.01 -5.31 -8.61
CA SER A 41 2.44 -4.13 -7.87
C SER A 41 3.03 -4.44 -6.49
N ALA A 42 2.81 -5.66 -5.97
CA ALA A 42 3.38 -6.08 -4.70
C ALA A 42 4.91 -6.19 -4.82
N SER A 43 5.61 -5.54 -3.90
CA SER A 43 7.08 -5.59 -3.85
C SER A 43 7.55 -6.85 -3.14
N PRO A 44 8.67 -7.46 -3.59
CA PRO A 44 9.31 -8.55 -2.86
C PRO A 44 9.85 -8.07 -1.50
N LEU A 45 9.95 -8.99 -0.56
CA LEU A 45 10.41 -8.72 0.79
C LEU A 45 11.64 -9.57 1.13
N ALA A 46 12.76 -8.92 1.40
CA ALA A 46 13.96 -9.62 1.90
C ALA A 46 13.82 -9.92 3.40
N TRP A 47 14.04 -11.18 3.76
CA TRP A 47 14.07 -11.64 5.15
C TRP A 47 15.24 -12.62 5.38
N LYS A 48 16.26 -12.20 6.13
CA LYS A 48 17.48 -12.99 6.37
C LYS A 48 18.12 -13.46 5.05
N ASP A 49 18.08 -14.76 4.79
CA ASP A 49 18.62 -15.41 3.61
C ASP A 49 17.52 -15.77 2.58
N THR A 50 16.32 -15.23 2.74
CA THR A 50 15.19 -15.46 1.85
C THR A 50 14.69 -14.19 1.19
N VAL A 51 14.07 -14.35 0.02
CA VAL A 51 13.21 -13.36 -0.63
C VAL A 51 11.80 -13.92 -0.68
N ILE A 52 10.84 -13.17 -0.15
CA ILE A 52 9.43 -13.55 -0.07
C ILE A 52 8.65 -12.79 -1.12
N TYR A 53 7.92 -13.51 -1.95
CA TYR A 53 7.09 -12.97 -3.02
C TYR A 53 5.62 -13.26 -2.82
N VAL A 54 4.79 -12.36 -3.34
CA VAL A 54 3.38 -12.61 -3.60
C VAL A 54 3.27 -13.17 -5.01
N CYS A 55 3.04 -14.47 -5.13
CA CYS A 55 2.99 -15.15 -6.42
C CYS A 55 1.56 -15.41 -6.90
N GLY A 56 0.59 -15.52 -5.99
CA GLY A 56 -0.73 -16.02 -6.32
C GLY A 56 -0.73 -17.54 -6.60
N GLY A 57 -1.83 -18.01 -7.20
CA GLY A 57 -1.98 -19.42 -7.58
C GLY A 57 -2.50 -20.33 -6.48
N SER A 58 -2.87 -21.56 -6.90
CA SER A 58 -3.58 -22.52 -6.05
C SER A 58 -2.74 -23.07 -4.91
N GLU A 59 -1.43 -23.22 -5.12
CA GLU A 59 -0.55 -23.86 -4.15
C GLU A 59 -0.03 -22.95 -3.04
N GLY A 60 -0.04 -21.64 -3.25
CA GLY A 60 0.42 -20.69 -2.24
C GLY A 60 0.51 -19.26 -2.76
N LEU A 61 -0.21 -18.37 -2.10
CA LEU A 61 -0.17 -16.95 -2.37
C LEU A 61 1.23 -16.35 -2.12
N LEU A 62 1.87 -16.78 -1.04
CA LEU A 62 3.23 -16.39 -0.65
C LEU A 62 4.20 -17.55 -0.90
N ARG A 63 5.35 -17.21 -1.47
CA ARG A 63 6.47 -18.12 -1.64
C ARG A 63 7.77 -17.45 -1.18
N ALA A 64 8.62 -18.23 -0.53
CA ALA A 64 9.93 -17.77 -0.11
C ALA A 64 11.02 -18.58 -0.79
N PHE A 65 11.98 -17.87 -1.34
CA PHE A 65 13.11 -18.43 -2.06
C PHE A 65 14.41 -18.11 -1.35
N ASP A 66 15.37 -19.01 -1.41
CA ASP A 66 16.74 -18.74 -0.99
C ASP A 66 17.34 -17.64 -1.91
N LYS A 67 17.84 -16.56 -1.31
CA LYS A 67 18.30 -15.39 -2.07
C LYS A 67 19.54 -15.62 -2.94
N VAL A 68 20.27 -16.73 -2.72
CA VAL A 68 21.49 -17.05 -3.47
C VAL A 68 21.21 -18.11 -4.53
N THR A 69 20.45 -19.15 -4.18
CA THR A 69 20.24 -20.32 -5.07
C THR A 69 18.92 -20.26 -5.83
N GLY A 70 17.99 -19.38 -5.44
CA GLY A 70 16.63 -19.31 -6.00
C GLY A 70 15.74 -20.51 -5.63
N LYS A 71 16.20 -21.45 -4.80
CA LYS A 71 15.39 -22.59 -4.40
C LYS A 71 14.24 -22.17 -3.49
N GLU A 72 13.03 -22.65 -3.78
CA GLU A 72 11.88 -22.49 -2.90
C GLU A 72 12.16 -23.13 -1.53
N LYS A 73 11.98 -22.35 -0.45
CA LYS A 73 12.13 -22.79 0.93
C LYS A 73 10.80 -23.15 1.58
N TRP A 74 9.80 -22.32 1.32
CA TRP A 74 8.44 -22.54 1.81
C TRP A 74 7.41 -21.81 0.95
N LYS A 75 6.17 -22.30 1.02
CA LYS A 75 4.98 -21.64 0.47
C LYS A 75 3.87 -21.60 1.52
N ALA A 76 2.99 -20.60 1.44
CA ALA A 76 1.94 -20.36 2.41
C ALA A 76 0.69 -19.77 1.77
N LEU A 77 -0.44 -19.83 2.50
CA LEU A 77 -1.75 -19.34 2.09
C LEU A 77 -2.21 -19.99 0.77
N PRO A 78 -2.44 -21.32 0.75
CA PRO A 78 -2.95 -22.01 -0.43
C PRO A 78 -4.40 -21.61 -0.72
N GLY A 79 -4.75 -21.60 -1.99
CA GLY A 79 -6.10 -21.30 -2.48
C GLY A 79 -6.04 -20.66 -3.87
N ASN A 80 -7.17 -20.63 -4.57
CA ASN A 80 -7.31 -19.92 -5.83
C ASN A 80 -7.49 -18.42 -5.59
N TYR A 81 -6.42 -17.76 -5.18
CA TYR A 81 -6.43 -16.31 -4.96
C TYR A 81 -5.69 -15.59 -6.07
N ASP A 82 -6.33 -14.55 -6.60
CA ASP A 82 -5.64 -13.58 -7.42
C ASP A 82 -4.52 -12.93 -6.60
N MET A 83 -3.43 -12.59 -7.24
CA MET A 83 -2.31 -11.88 -6.62
C MET A 83 -2.80 -10.53 -6.07
N PRO A 84 -2.72 -10.26 -4.74
CA PRO A 84 -3.10 -8.97 -4.17
C PRO A 84 -2.08 -7.89 -4.51
N TYR A 85 -2.50 -6.64 -4.41
CA TYR A 85 -1.63 -5.48 -4.63
C TYR A 85 -0.84 -5.08 -3.38
N SER A 86 -1.26 -5.52 -2.19
CA SER A 86 -0.59 -5.22 -0.92
C SER A 86 0.69 -6.03 -0.77
N SER A 87 1.81 -5.33 -0.59
CA SER A 87 3.11 -5.97 -0.34
C SER A 87 3.17 -6.61 1.05
N PRO A 88 3.82 -7.77 1.19
CA PRO A 88 4.09 -8.38 2.49
C PRO A 88 5.02 -7.49 3.33
N VAL A 89 4.86 -7.53 4.65
CA VAL A 89 5.68 -6.71 5.55
C VAL A 89 6.02 -7.48 6.83
N ILE A 90 7.26 -7.31 7.33
CA ILE A 90 7.65 -7.80 8.66
C ILE A 90 7.31 -6.75 9.70
N MET A 91 6.59 -7.17 10.75
CA MET A 91 6.27 -6.34 11.90
C MET A 91 6.62 -7.07 13.19
N LYS A 92 7.19 -6.35 14.16
CA LYS A 92 7.30 -6.86 15.53
C LYS A 92 6.00 -6.54 16.26
N ILE A 93 5.16 -7.55 16.45
CA ILE A 93 3.83 -7.41 17.07
C ILE A 93 3.55 -8.57 18.01
N ALA A 94 2.91 -8.32 19.12
CA ALA A 94 2.69 -9.31 20.18
C ALA A 94 3.98 -10.07 20.58
N GLY A 95 5.07 -9.33 20.77
CA GLY A 95 6.36 -9.84 21.27
C GLY A 95 7.25 -10.54 20.23
N ARG A 96 6.79 -10.81 19.01
CA ARG A 96 7.56 -11.55 17.98
C ARG A 96 7.52 -10.90 16.61
N GLN A 97 8.52 -11.21 15.76
CA GLN A 97 8.50 -10.85 14.35
C GLN A 97 7.44 -11.70 13.63
N GLN A 98 6.59 -11.06 12.86
CA GLN A 98 5.57 -11.71 12.06
C GLN A 98 5.58 -11.13 10.65
N LEU A 99 5.36 -11.99 9.66
CA LEU A 99 5.07 -11.62 8.30
C LEU A 99 3.57 -11.32 8.21
N ILE A 100 3.23 -10.08 7.87
CA ILE A 100 1.84 -9.64 7.72
C ILE A 100 1.53 -9.57 6.24
N GLN A 101 0.48 -10.27 5.83
CA GLN A 101 -0.07 -10.22 4.47
C GLN A 101 -1.56 -9.91 4.53
N TRP A 102 -1.96 -8.93 3.75
CA TRP A 102 -3.36 -8.66 3.46
C TRP A 102 -3.65 -9.05 2.02
N ASP A 103 -4.58 -9.96 1.84
CA ASP A 103 -5.01 -10.49 0.56
C ASP A 103 -6.49 -10.22 0.31
N GLN A 104 -7.01 -10.80 -0.78
CA GLN A 104 -8.40 -10.65 -1.19
C GLN A 104 -9.40 -11.14 -0.13
N GLN A 105 -9.03 -12.12 0.70
CA GLN A 105 -9.93 -12.78 1.64
C GLN A 105 -9.75 -12.33 3.08
N GLN A 106 -8.51 -11.98 3.46
CA GLN A 106 -8.17 -11.86 4.87
C GLN A 106 -6.87 -11.10 5.13
N LEU A 107 -6.70 -10.71 6.39
CA LEU A 107 -5.43 -10.30 6.95
C LEU A 107 -4.81 -11.49 7.70
N SER A 108 -3.58 -11.83 7.36
CA SER A 108 -2.86 -12.98 7.93
C SER A 108 -1.56 -12.56 8.60
N GLY A 109 -1.24 -13.20 9.72
CA GLY A 109 0.06 -13.15 10.35
C GLY A 109 0.74 -14.51 10.27
N LEU A 110 1.99 -14.56 9.80
CA LEU A 110 2.73 -15.78 9.57
C LEU A 110 4.10 -15.71 10.25
N ASN A 111 4.67 -16.86 10.49
CA ASN A 111 6.09 -16.98 10.83
C ASN A 111 6.93 -16.75 9.56
N PRO A 112 7.77 -15.70 9.50
CA PRO A 112 8.54 -15.39 8.30
C PRO A 112 9.62 -16.42 7.95
N ASP A 113 10.03 -17.27 8.90
CA ASP A 113 11.10 -18.26 8.68
C ASP A 113 10.60 -19.50 7.95
N ASN A 114 9.29 -19.85 8.05
CA ASN A 114 8.76 -21.10 7.51
C ASN A 114 7.36 -20.99 6.90
N GLY A 115 6.77 -19.80 6.83
CA GLY A 115 5.44 -19.58 6.26
C GLY A 115 4.27 -20.10 7.10
N GLN A 116 4.51 -20.62 8.32
CA GLN A 116 3.44 -21.11 9.17
C GLN A 116 2.45 -19.98 9.52
N VAL A 117 1.17 -20.20 9.25
CA VAL A 117 0.09 -19.27 9.64
C VAL A 117 -0.07 -19.27 11.16
N LEU A 118 0.01 -18.08 11.76
CA LEU A 118 -0.14 -17.88 13.19
C LEU A 118 -1.57 -17.47 13.55
N TRP A 119 -2.18 -16.67 12.68
CA TRP A 119 -3.56 -16.22 12.79
C TRP A 119 -4.06 -15.67 11.46
N GLN A 120 -5.38 -15.64 11.31
CA GLN A 120 -6.09 -15.05 10.17
C GLN A 120 -7.33 -14.32 10.67
N VAL A 121 -7.62 -13.15 10.10
CA VAL A 121 -8.84 -12.38 10.36
C VAL A 121 -9.52 -12.08 9.03
N PRO A 122 -10.75 -12.55 8.80
CA PRO A 122 -11.47 -12.33 7.55
C PRO A 122 -11.67 -10.85 7.24
N PHE A 123 -11.33 -10.46 6.02
CA PHE A 123 -11.63 -9.17 5.41
C PHE A 123 -11.66 -9.35 3.90
N VAL A 124 -12.84 -9.60 3.36
CA VAL A 124 -12.99 -9.77 1.90
C VAL A 124 -12.84 -8.41 1.23
N ALA A 125 -11.80 -8.25 0.42
CA ALA A 125 -11.53 -7.08 -0.40
C ALA A 125 -12.09 -7.29 -1.81
N ARG A 126 -13.24 -6.68 -2.11
CA ARG A 126 -13.92 -6.80 -3.41
C ARG A 126 -12.99 -6.36 -4.54
N SER A 127 -13.06 -7.07 -5.67
CA SER A 127 -12.23 -6.83 -6.87
C SER A 127 -10.73 -6.85 -6.55
N ASN A 128 -10.33 -7.63 -5.56
CA ASN A 128 -8.94 -7.74 -5.09
C ASN A 128 -8.30 -6.39 -4.67
N MET A 129 -9.12 -5.41 -4.22
CA MET A 129 -8.67 -4.06 -3.89
C MET A 129 -8.04 -3.97 -2.48
N ALA A 130 -7.20 -4.93 -2.13
CA ALA A 130 -6.30 -4.91 -0.99
C ALA A 130 -4.97 -4.26 -1.40
N LEU A 131 -4.88 -2.92 -1.34
CA LEU A 131 -3.74 -2.15 -1.85
C LEU A 131 -2.89 -1.55 -0.72
N ALA A 132 -3.52 -0.72 0.12
CA ALA A 132 -2.82 0.00 1.17
C ALA A 132 -2.18 -0.98 2.16
N ARG A 133 -0.92 -0.74 2.52
CA ARG A 133 -0.22 -1.59 3.48
C ARG A 133 -0.90 -1.52 4.86
N PRO A 134 -1.01 -2.63 5.61
CA PRO A 134 -1.46 -2.61 7.00
C PRO A 134 -0.61 -1.67 7.86
N VAL A 135 -1.25 -0.89 8.73
CA VAL A 135 -0.59 0.07 9.63
C VAL A 135 -0.54 -0.49 11.03
N GLN A 136 0.66 -0.57 11.61
CA GLN A 136 0.84 -1.04 12.98
C GLN A 136 0.67 0.10 14.00
N ILE A 137 -0.12 -0.15 15.04
CA ILE A 137 -0.37 0.76 16.18
C ILE A 137 -0.25 -0.06 17.47
N GLY A 138 0.93 -0.12 18.03
CA GLY A 138 1.22 -1.05 19.13
C GLY A 138 0.99 -2.51 18.72
N ASN A 139 0.10 -3.20 19.43
CA ASN A 139 -0.33 -4.56 19.09
C ASN A 139 -1.61 -4.61 18.22
N ARG A 140 -1.91 -3.54 17.51
CA ARG A 140 -3.06 -3.46 16.61
C ARG A 140 -2.60 -3.22 15.18
N LEU A 141 -3.43 -3.66 14.23
CA LEU A 141 -3.25 -3.46 12.79
C LEU A 141 -4.51 -2.81 12.22
N LEU A 142 -4.32 -1.68 11.52
CA LEU A 142 -5.35 -1.03 10.74
C LEU A 142 -5.19 -1.40 9.28
N VAL A 143 -6.27 -1.85 8.63
CA VAL A 143 -6.38 -2.04 7.19
C VAL A 143 -7.54 -1.22 6.63
N SER A 144 -7.43 -0.79 5.39
CA SER A 144 -8.45 0.02 4.73
C SER A 144 -8.47 -0.27 3.23
N GLY A 145 -9.61 -0.67 2.71
CA GLY A 145 -9.82 -1.03 1.30
C GLY A 145 -10.86 -0.16 0.62
N PHE A 146 -10.68 0.04 -0.67
CA PHE A 146 -11.46 0.96 -1.51
C PHE A 146 -12.99 0.74 -1.43
N TYR A 147 -13.43 -0.50 -1.58
CA TYR A 147 -14.87 -0.82 -1.55
C TYR A 147 -15.39 -1.17 -0.16
N ASP A 148 -14.50 -1.60 0.74
CA ASP A 148 -14.90 -2.40 1.91
C ASP A 148 -14.58 -1.71 3.24
N GLY A 149 -14.11 -0.45 3.17
CA GLY A 149 -13.86 0.38 4.34
C GLY A 149 -12.66 -0.05 5.15
N SER A 150 -12.73 0.13 6.45
CA SER A 150 -11.61 -0.09 7.36
C SER A 150 -11.92 -1.11 8.44
N MET A 151 -10.87 -1.76 8.94
CA MET A 151 -10.92 -2.68 10.06
C MET A 151 -9.71 -2.47 10.98
N LEU A 152 -9.93 -2.46 12.28
CA LEU A 152 -8.88 -2.53 13.29
C LEU A 152 -8.84 -3.95 13.86
N VAL A 153 -7.66 -4.54 13.88
CA VAL A 153 -7.40 -5.89 14.38
C VAL A 153 -6.49 -5.80 15.60
N GLU A 154 -6.83 -6.47 16.69
CA GLU A 154 -5.96 -6.67 17.83
C GLU A 154 -5.22 -8.00 17.68
N VAL A 155 -3.89 -7.97 17.82
CA VAL A 155 -3.02 -9.15 17.76
C VAL A 155 -2.48 -9.45 19.15
N THR A 156 -2.56 -10.70 19.56
CA THR A 156 -2.04 -11.21 20.83
C THR A 156 -1.13 -12.42 20.58
N GLU A 157 -0.49 -12.92 21.60
CA GLU A 157 0.31 -14.16 21.51
C GLU A 157 -0.54 -15.37 21.11
N LYS A 158 -1.84 -15.35 21.42
CA LYS A 158 -2.80 -16.46 21.18
C LYS A 158 -3.50 -16.38 19.81
N GLY A 159 -3.38 -15.27 19.10
CA GLY A 159 -4.04 -15.05 17.82
C GLY A 159 -4.44 -13.60 17.59
N ALA A 160 -5.38 -13.37 16.67
CA ALA A 160 -5.86 -12.05 16.34
C ALA A 160 -7.39 -12.02 16.20
N LYS A 161 -7.99 -10.84 16.43
CA LYS A 161 -9.43 -10.62 16.26
C LYS A 161 -9.71 -9.20 15.79
N ALA A 162 -10.79 -9.01 15.03
CA ALA A 162 -11.29 -7.68 14.72
C ALA A 162 -11.79 -7.00 16.00
N VAL A 163 -11.37 -5.75 16.21
CA VAL A 163 -11.88 -4.86 17.26
C VAL A 163 -13.14 -4.17 16.76
N TRP A 164 -13.06 -3.63 15.54
CA TRP A 164 -14.20 -3.06 14.83
C TRP A 164 -13.98 -3.18 13.30
N ARG A 165 -15.08 -3.07 12.56
CA ARG A 165 -15.11 -2.98 11.10
C ARG A 165 -16.19 -2.02 10.65
N ASN A 166 -15.82 -1.07 9.78
CA ASN A 166 -16.71 -0.08 9.18
C ASN A 166 -16.64 -0.20 7.66
N ALA A 167 -17.63 -0.85 7.08
CA ALA A 167 -17.63 -1.23 5.67
C ALA A 167 -18.20 -0.15 4.74
N GLY A 168 -19.01 0.79 5.24
CA GLY A 168 -19.76 1.70 4.38
C GLY A 168 -20.82 0.98 3.52
N ARG A 169 -21.44 1.72 2.61
CA ARG A 169 -22.46 1.19 1.69
C ARG A 169 -21.98 1.05 0.24
N GLY A 170 -20.86 1.66 -0.08
CA GLY A 170 -20.26 1.66 -1.42
C GLY A 170 -18.98 2.50 -1.49
N GLU A 171 -18.56 2.84 -2.70
CA GLU A 171 -17.31 3.57 -2.94
C GLU A 171 -17.47 5.10 -3.00
N LYS A 172 -18.69 5.60 -3.27
CA LYS A 172 -18.92 7.04 -3.46
C LYS A 172 -18.82 7.80 -2.13
N PRO A 173 -18.47 9.09 -2.14
CA PRO A 173 -18.26 9.89 -0.93
C PRO A 173 -19.40 9.86 0.09
N ASP A 174 -20.63 9.82 -0.38
CA ASP A 174 -21.86 9.74 0.44
C ASP A 174 -22.18 8.32 0.94
N GLN A 175 -21.42 7.33 0.50
CA GLN A 175 -21.59 5.92 0.83
C GLN A 175 -20.47 5.38 1.72
N THR A 176 -19.45 6.19 1.99
CA THR A 176 -18.26 5.81 2.76
C THR A 176 -18.31 6.44 4.14
N ASP A 177 -18.53 5.64 5.17
CA ASP A 177 -18.67 6.14 6.56
C ASP A 177 -17.32 6.27 7.27
N SER A 178 -16.39 5.33 7.01
CA SER A 178 -15.02 5.33 7.53
C SER A 178 -14.01 5.78 6.46
N LEU A 179 -12.78 5.27 6.51
CA LEU A 179 -11.79 5.45 5.46
C LEU A 179 -11.91 4.31 4.44
N HIS A 180 -11.89 4.66 3.18
CA HIS A 180 -11.85 3.75 2.03
C HIS A 180 -10.58 4.05 1.22
N ALA A 181 -9.42 3.70 1.79
CA ALA A 181 -8.13 3.98 1.18
C ALA A 181 -7.93 3.18 -0.10
N VAL A 182 -7.24 3.79 -1.05
CA VAL A 182 -6.91 3.16 -2.33
C VAL A 182 -5.40 2.88 -2.39
N ILE A 183 -4.63 3.83 -2.90
CA ILE A 183 -3.20 3.67 -3.18
C ILE A 183 -2.37 3.96 -1.93
N THR A 184 -2.77 4.97 -1.16
CA THR A 184 -1.95 5.50 -0.08
C THR A 184 -2.25 4.82 1.25
N THR A 185 -1.20 4.37 1.92
CA THR A 185 -1.28 3.84 3.29
C THR A 185 -1.67 4.94 4.27
N PRO A 186 -2.67 4.75 5.12
CA PRO A 186 -3.04 5.70 6.18
C PRO A 186 -1.88 5.97 7.16
N ILE A 187 -1.91 7.15 7.79
CA ILE A 187 -1.02 7.51 8.90
C ILE A 187 -1.80 7.60 10.21
N THR A 188 -1.12 7.53 11.35
CA THR A 188 -1.74 7.52 12.67
C THR A 188 -0.92 8.27 13.69
N ASP A 189 -1.59 8.82 14.73
CA ASP A 189 -1.00 9.42 15.93
C ASP A 189 -1.30 8.60 17.15
N SER A 190 -1.71 7.58 17.36
CA SER A 190 -2.12 6.76 18.52
C SER A 190 -3.61 6.78 18.87
N GLU A 191 -4.30 7.87 18.66
CA GLU A 191 -5.73 8.04 18.96
C GLU A 191 -6.57 8.17 17.68
N HIS A 192 -5.93 8.63 16.60
CA HIS A 192 -6.57 8.90 15.33
C HIS A 192 -5.80 8.26 14.19
N PHE A 193 -6.47 8.12 13.07
CA PHE A 193 -5.82 7.82 11.81
C PHE A 193 -6.32 8.76 10.71
N TYR A 194 -5.43 9.02 9.74
CA TYR A 194 -5.67 9.96 8.67
C TYR A 194 -5.40 9.29 7.33
N GLY A 195 -6.25 9.55 6.36
CA GLY A 195 -6.10 8.93 5.06
C GLY A 195 -6.87 9.62 3.96
N THR A 196 -6.51 9.30 2.73
CA THR A 196 -7.27 9.69 1.55
C THR A 196 -8.32 8.63 1.27
N CYS A 197 -9.57 9.04 1.18
CA CYS A 197 -10.69 8.20 0.85
C CYS A 197 -10.84 8.05 -0.67
N SER A 198 -11.76 7.22 -1.08
CA SER A 198 -11.98 6.70 -2.44
C SER A 198 -12.06 7.73 -3.58
N TYR A 199 -12.49 8.95 -3.31
CA TYR A 199 -12.62 10.03 -4.31
C TYR A 199 -11.77 11.26 -3.99
N GLY A 200 -10.73 11.11 -3.16
CA GLY A 200 -9.79 12.19 -2.84
C GLY A 200 -10.15 12.98 -1.58
N GLU A 201 -11.17 12.58 -0.83
CA GLU A 201 -11.47 13.17 0.46
C GLU A 201 -10.36 12.83 1.45
N LEU A 202 -9.72 13.83 2.01
CA LEU A 202 -8.82 13.66 3.14
C LEU A 202 -9.64 13.60 4.41
N ARG A 203 -9.48 12.54 5.19
CA ARG A 203 -10.27 12.27 6.41
C ARG A 203 -9.39 12.06 7.63
N GLY A 204 -9.88 12.53 8.77
CA GLY A 204 -9.43 12.12 10.09
C GLY A 204 -10.52 11.31 10.78
N LEU A 205 -10.11 10.23 11.45
CA LEU A 205 -11.02 9.25 12.06
C LEU A 205 -10.49 8.85 13.43
N GLN A 206 -11.44 8.50 14.33
CA GLN A 206 -11.11 7.93 15.63
C GLN A 206 -10.58 6.50 15.47
N LEU A 207 -9.49 6.20 16.15
CA LEU A 207 -8.94 4.84 16.15
C LEU A 207 -9.77 3.86 16.95
N SER A 208 -10.53 4.37 17.95
CA SER A 208 -11.33 3.54 18.86
C SER A 208 -12.48 2.80 18.17
N ASP A 209 -13.10 3.42 17.16
CA ASP A 209 -14.31 2.91 16.51
C ASP A 209 -14.38 3.16 14.99
N GLY A 210 -13.38 3.86 14.43
CA GLY A 210 -13.31 4.20 13.01
C GLY A 210 -14.30 5.31 12.58
N SER A 211 -14.91 6.03 13.51
CA SER A 211 -15.82 7.13 13.19
C SER A 211 -15.06 8.34 12.65
N ARG A 212 -15.66 9.01 11.66
CA ARG A 212 -15.06 10.19 11.02
C ARG A 212 -15.23 11.42 11.91
N ILE A 213 -14.10 12.12 12.19
CA ILE A 213 -14.08 13.35 12.98
C ILE A 213 -14.04 14.61 12.10
N TRP A 214 -13.40 14.53 10.95
CA TRP A 214 -13.40 15.60 9.96
C TRP A 214 -13.17 15.09 8.53
N GLU A 215 -13.49 15.92 7.55
CA GLU A 215 -13.28 15.69 6.12
C GLU A 215 -12.84 16.98 5.43
N ASN A 216 -11.85 16.88 4.53
CA ASN A 216 -11.38 17.98 3.68
C ASN A 216 -11.37 17.55 2.21
N LYS A 217 -12.01 18.34 1.34
CA LYS A 217 -12.16 18.10 -0.10
C LYS A 217 -11.41 19.12 -0.98
N LYS A 218 -10.50 19.91 -0.39
CA LYS A 218 -9.89 21.05 -1.09
C LYS A 218 -8.40 20.89 -1.38
N LEU A 219 -7.79 19.83 -0.87
CA LEU A 219 -6.33 19.67 -0.89
C LEU A 219 -5.81 18.85 -2.04
N THR A 220 -6.68 18.10 -2.72
CA THR A 220 -6.36 17.40 -3.96
C THR A 220 -7.55 17.37 -4.90
N ARG A 221 -7.41 16.73 -6.04
CA ARG A 221 -8.49 16.48 -6.99
C ARG A 221 -9.61 15.68 -6.33
N GLN A 222 -10.85 16.07 -6.58
CA GLN A 222 -12.01 15.27 -6.20
C GLN A 222 -12.43 14.40 -7.39
N GLY A 223 -12.14 13.14 -7.30
CA GLY A 223 -12.44 12.17 -8.34
C GLY A 223 -12.00 10.78 -7.91
N ARG A 224 -12.52 9.77 -8.55
CA ARG A 224 -12.23 8.36 -8.24
C ARG A 224 -10.72 8.13 -8.20
N TRP A 225 -10.24 7.46 -7.14
CA TRP A 225 -8.84 7.17 -6.86
C TRP A 225 -7.96 8.40 -6.56
N GLY A 226 -8.55 9.53 -6.16
CA GLY A 226 -7.78 10.68 -5.68
C GLY A 226 -6.83 10.29 -4.55
N SER A 227 -5.58 10.73 -4.60
CA SER A 227 -4.52 10.23 -3.74
C SER A 227 -3.59 11.31 -3.20
N PHE A 228 -3.06 11.04 -2.01
CA PHE A 228 -1.94 11.75 -1.40
C PHE A 228 -0.83 10.77 -1.06
N PHE A 229 0.42 11.17 -1.28
CA PHE A 229 1.59 10.45 -0.81
C PHE A 229 2.27 11.27 0.27
N TRP A 230 2.47 10.71 1.45
CA TRP A 230 3.06 11.41 2.59
C TRP A 230 4.30 10.74 3.12
N VAL A 231 5.27 11.58 3.50
CA VAL A 231 6.50 11.19 4.18
C VAL A 231 6.64 12.02 5.43
N LYS A 232 6.81 11.35 6.57
CA LYS A 232 6.98 12.01 7.86
C LYS A 232 8.31 12.75 7.93
N ASN A 233 8.29 14.01 8.39
CA ASN A 233 9.46 14.84 8.61
C ASN A 233 9.32 15.59 9.95
N GLY A 234 9.84 15.01 11.03
CA GLY A 234 9.66 15.53 12.39
C GLY A 234 8.19 15.46 12.81
N ASP A 235 7.63 16.61 13.17
CA ASP A 235 6.23 16.81 13.55
C ASP A 235 5.29 17.09 12.36
N ARG A 236 5.85 17.17 11.15
CA ARG A 236 5.14 17.48 9.91
C ARG A 236 5.25 16.34 8.92
N TYR A 237 4.54 16.51 7.82
CA TYR A 237 4.57 15.62 6.66
C TYR A 237 4.84 16.43 5.38
N PHE A 238 5.71 15.90 4.55
CA PHE A 238 5.73 16.21 3.13
C PHE A 238 4.63 15.41 2.46
N VAL A 239 3.69 16.11 1.83
CA VAL A 239 2.50 15.50 1.22
C VAL A 239 2.47 15.87 -0.25
N ASN A 240 2.51 14.87 -1.11
CA ASN A 240 2.35 15.08 -2.55
C ASN A 240 0.95 14.64 -2.96
N ASN A 241 0.21 15.53 -3.61
CA ASN A 241 -1.10 15.20 -4.14
C ASN A 241 -1.02 14.75 -5.60
N ASP A 242 -2.12 14.22 -6.11
CA ASP A 242 -2.22 13.76 -7.50
C ASP A 242 -2.28 14.88 -8.55
N LEU A 243 -2.25 16.13 -8.11
CA LEU A 243 -2.06 17.30 -8.98
C LEU A 243 -0.59 17.66 -9.21
N GLY A 244 0.38 16.92 -8.64
CA GLY A 244 1.82 17.18 -8.76
C GLY A 244 2.31 18.32 -7.85
N GLU A 245 1.64 18.57 -6.75
CA GLU A 245 2.01 19.58 -5.76
C GLU A 245 2.65 18.96 -4.52
N LEU A 246 3.54 19.70 -3.88
CA LEU A 246 4.03 19.43 -2.53
C LEU A 246 3.33 20.35 -1.54
N LEU A 247 2.77 19.77 -0.49
CA LEU A 247 2.25 20.45 0.67
C LEU A 247 3.10 20.07 1.90
N ILE A 248 3.35 21.03 2.79
CA ILE A 248 3.91 20.78 4.12
C ILE A 248 2.74 20.84 5.09
N MET A 249 2.46 19.73 5.76
CA MET A 249 1.23 19.56 6.52
C MET A 249 1.47 18.99 7.92
N GLN A 250 0.52 19.23 8.80
CA GLN A 250 0.36 18.55 10.09
C GLN A 250 -1.09 18.11 10.22
N PHE A 251 -1.30 16.99 10.90
CA PHE A 251 -2.63 16.41 11.12
C PHE A 251 -2.92 16.31 12.62
N ASN A 252 -4.14 16.63 13.00
CA ASN A 252 -4.65 16.44 14.35
C ASN A 252 -6.17 16.23 14.34
N SER A 253 -6.77 16.09 15.52
CA SER A 253 -8.23 15.88 15.69
C SER A 253 -9.09 17.05 15.17
N SER A 254 -8.54 18.24 15.03
CA SER A 254 -9.26 19.42 14.52
C SER A 254 -9.17 19.59 13.00
N GLY A 255 -8.30 18.83 12.33
CA GLY A 255 -8.13 18.89 10.89
C GLY A 255 -6.67 19.02 10.44
N PRO A 256 -6.45 19.11 9.13
CA PRO A 256 -5.15 19.35 8.56
C PRO A 256 -4.75 20.81 8.63
N THR A 257 -3.51 21.09 9.02
CA THR A 257 -2.88 22.41 8.91
C THR A 257 -1.88 22.40 7.75
N VAL A 258 -1.99 23.33 6.82
CA VAL A 258 -1.08 23.51 5.68
C VAL A 258 -0.16 24.67 5.94
N PHE A 259 1.15 24.43 6.04
CA PHE A 259 2.18 25.45 6.26
C PHE A 259 2.74 26.02 4.96
N GLY A 260 2.66 25.26 3.87
CA GLY A 260 3.14 25.66 2.55
C GLY A 260 2.61 24.72 1.47
N ARG A 261 2.50 25.27 0.24
CA ARG A 261 2.05 24.53 -0.95
C ARG A 261 2.77 25.08 -2.17
N THR A 262 3.28 24.18 -3.01
CA THR A 262 3.93 24.57 -4.25
C THR A 262 3.74 23.48 -5.32
N LYS A 263 3.63 23.89 -6.58
CA LYS A 263 3.61 22.99 -7.72
C LYS A 263 5.03 22.52 -8.02
N LEU A 264 5.25 21.22 -8.15
CA LEU A 264 6.56 20.64 -8.46
C LEU A 264 6.64 20.14 -9.89
N ILE A 265 5.56 19.52 -10.38
CA ILE A 265 5.50 18.87 -11.69
C ILE A 265 4.07 18.90 -12.22
N GLU A 266 3.88 18.83 -13.54
CA GLU A 266 2.54 18.72 -14.10
C GLU A 266 2.00 17.30 -13.94
N ALA A 267 0.69 17.20 -13.72
CA ALA A 267 -0.02 15.93 -13.79
C ALA A 267 -0.31 15.65 -15.28
N ASP A 268 0.21 14.55 -15.81
CA ASP A 268 0.11 14.21 -17.25
C ASP A 268 -0.37 12.77 -17.52
N THR A 269 -0.57 11.97 -16.47
CA THR A 269 -1.10 10.62 -16.59
C THR A 269 -2.64 10.65 -16.65
N HIS A 270 -3.25 10.04 -17.65
CA HIS A 270 -4.70 9.89 -17.71
C HIS A 270 -5.21 8.91 -16.66
N CYS A 271 -6.15 9.37 -15.83
CA CYS A 271 -6.81 8.55 -14.82
C CYS A 271 -7.72 7.50 -15.48
N GLY A 272 -7.75 6.29 -14.93
CA GLY A 272 -8.59 5.19 -15.39
C GLY A 272 -7.89 4.21 -16.33
N TYR A 273 -8.64 3.22 -16.84
CA TYR A 273 -8.13 2.18 -17.73
C TYR A 273 -9.12 1.84 -18.84
N GLY A 274 -8.60 1.50 -20.02
CA GLY A 274 -9.41 1.12 -21.18
C GLY A 274 -10.46 2.19 -21.55
N PRO A 275 -11.69 1.79 -21.90
CA PRO A 275 -12.74 2.73 -22.28
C PRO A 275 -13.28 3.59 -21.12
N ARG A 276 -12.84 3.33 -19.88
CA ARG A 276 -13.16 4.12 -18.69
C ARG A 276 -12.10 5.15 -18.34
N ARG A 277 -11.24 5.53 -19.27
CA ARG A 277 -10.36 6.68 -19.11
C ARG A 277 -11.20 7.94 -18.96
N PHE A 278 -10.99 8.66 -17.86
CA PHE A 278 -11.59 9.98 -17.66
C PHE A 278 -10.72 10.98 -18.42
N ALA A 279 -11.14 11.36 -19.61
CA ALA A 279 -10.33 12.08 -20.60
C ALA A 279 -9.80 13.44 -20.08
N ASP A 280 -10.51 14.05 -19.12
CA ASP A 280 -10.19 15.38 -18.59
C ASP A 280 -9.47 15.34 -17.24
N ASP A 281 -9.25 14.16 -16.66
CA ASP A 281 -8.62 13.97 -15.36
C ASP A 281 -7.17 13.53 -15.50
N LEU A 282 -6.27 14.49 -15.51
CA LEU A 282 -4.84 14.24 -15.44
C LEU A 282 -4.38 14.15 -13.99
N VAL A 283 -3.60 13.12 -13.68
CA VAL A 283 -3.08 12.83 -12.35
C VAL A 283 -1.57 12.57 -12.36
N ASN A 284 -0.94 12.71 -11.21
CA ASN A 284 0.38 12.19 -10.93
C ASN A 284 0.30 11.21 -9.76
N TRP A 285 0.27 9.92 -10.06
CA TRP A 285 0.19 8.84 -9.06
C TRP A 285 1.55 8.21 -8.75
N VAL A 286 2.61 8.96 -8.95
CA VAL A 286 3.96 8.50 -8.63
C VAL A 286 4.36 8.98 -7.25
N GLN A 287 4.68 8.03 -6.38
CA GLN A 287 5.24 8.37 -5.07
C GLN A 287 6.64 8.96 -5.25
N PRO A 288 6.92 10.18 -4.75
CA PRO A 288 8.24 10.77 -4.83
C PRO A 288 9.23 10.13 -3.87
N ALA A 289 10.51 10.23 -4.17
CA ALA A 289 11.60 9.88 -3.28
C ALA A 289 12.21 11.11 -2.60
N TYR A 290 12.61 10.98 -1.35
CA TYR A 290 13.26 12.03 -0.57
C TYR A 290 14.64 11.56 -0.13
N ALA A 291 15.69 12.29 -0.53
CA ALA A 291 17.05 11.98 -0.14
C ALA A 291 17.93 13.26 -0.17
N ASN A 292 18.88 13.37 0.77
CA ASN A 292 19.90 14.43 0.77
C ASN A 292 19.32 15.84 0.60
N LYS A 293 18.25 16.16 1.32
CA LYS A 293 17.52 17.45 1.25
C LYS A 293 16.95 17.74 -0.14
N HIS A 294 16.64 16.74 -0.92
CA HIS A 294 16.00 16.87 -2.22
C HIS A 294 14.75 16.00 -2.28
N ILE A 295 13.83 16.42 -3.12
CA ILE A 295 12.75 15.59 -3.63
C ILE A 295 13.06 15.21 -5.08
N ILE A 296 12.86 13.93 -5.39
CA ILE A 296 12.91 13.39 -6.75
C ILE A 296 11.48 12.99 -7.09
N ILE A 297 10.90 13.63 -8.08
CA ILE A 297 9.53 13.40 -8.53
C ILE A 297 9.51 13.22 -10.04
N ARG A 298 8.63 12.39 -10.54
CA ARG A 298 8.43 12.19 -11.97
C ARG A 298 6.94 12.19 -12.34
N ASN A 299 6.68 12.45 -13.59
CA ASN A 299 5.44 12.15 -14.29
C ASN A 299 5.73 11.21 -15.48
N ASP A 300 4.87 11.12 -16.49
CA ASP A 300 5.09 10.26 -17.65
C ASP A 300 6.11 10.82 -18.64
N THR A 301 6.39 12.12 -18.58
CA THR A 301 7.25 12.82 -19.55
C THR A 301 8.60 13.28 -19.00
N GLU A 302 8.72 13.52 -17.69
CA GLU A 302 9.95 14.04 -17.08
C GLU A 302 10.20 13.53 -15.67
N ILE A 303 11.46 13.62 -15.23
CA ILE A 303 11.91 13.43 -13.85
C ILE A 303 12.60 14.71 -13.37
N ARG A 304 12.23 15.17 -12.17
CA ARG A 304 12.80 16.38 -11.54
C ARG A 304 13.45 16.06 -10.21
N ARG A 305 14.64 16.66 -10.01
CA ARG A 305 15.32 16.73 -8.70
C ARG A 305 15.25 18.18 -8.21
N ILE A 306 14.60 18.41 -7.08
CA ILE A 306 14.34 19.74 -6.54
C ILE A 306 14.94 19.83 -5.13
N SER A 307 15.71 20.91 -4.85
CA SER A 307 16.27 21.16 -3.52
C SER A 307 15.16 21.58 -2.55
N LEU A 308 15.20 21.04 -1.34
CA LEU A 308 14.38 21.40 -0.20
C LEU A 308 15.18 22.22 0.84
N GLU A 309 16.40 22.65 0.50
CA GLU A 309 17.19 23.53 1.37
C GLU A 309 16.54 24.91 1.44
N ALA A 310 16.44 25.43 2.66
CA ALA A 310 16.08 26.84 2.86
C ALA A 310 17.17 27.72 2.23
N LYS A 311 16.75 28.71 1.44
CA LYS A 311 17.64 29.74 0.90
C LYS A 311 17.85 30.83 1.95
#